data_7d7f5468a58140f0286a403244cacc3e
#
_entry.id   7d7f5468a58140f0286a403244cacc3e
#
_cell.length_a   1.000
_cell.length_b   1.000
_cell.length_c   1.000
_cell.angle_alpha   90.00
_cell.angle_beta   90.00
_cell.angle_gamma   90.00
#
_symmetry.space_group_name_H-M   'P 1'
#
loop_
_entity.id
_entity.type
_entity.pdbx_description
1 polymer ?
#
loop_
_entity_poly.entity_id
_entity_poly.type
_entity_poly.pdbx_seq_one_letter_code
_entity_poly.pdbx_strand_id
1 'polypeptide(L)'
;MKILLPIDGSKYSEGAAKFLTFLNLHPNDEITVFHALHCSHFPYNEKAYQAIKELKKLLVPGILDSALNILKPVKAKISTAIVEGPAKQTIVEKTAEAGMDLIVMGARGIKGIESLLLGSVTRAVAIKSSIPVLVTKLPLSIKRDGMKILFATDGSDYSISTQEFLSSMPFPDNSEIMVLNVTPPILSDIPLTVVPEIRERFIEIVETARESERMKSGRTIDRARDYLSRRFEHVNVLSVEGDASSEILAVSETLKADLIAVGCRGLTGIKGMMGSVS
;
A
#
# COMPACT_ATOMS: atom_id res chain seq x y z
N MET A 1 -3.86 6.98 16.05
CA MET A 1 -3.85 5.91 15.03
C MET A 1 -3.43 4.59 15.66
N LYS A 2 -4.08 3.47 15.31
CA LYS A 2 -3.73 2.12 15.77
C LYS A 2 -3.14 1.33 14.61
N ILE A 3 -1.90 0.88 14.76
CA ILE A 3 -1.12 0.25 13.71
C ILE A 3 -0.84 -1.21 14.07
N LEU A 4 -1.17 -2.13 13.17
CA LEU A 4 -0.76 -3.53 13.25
C LEU A 4 0.53 -3.71 12.46
N LEU A 5 1.57 -4.23 13.10
CA LEU A 5 2.87 -4.53 12.51
C LEU A 5 3.12 -6.05 12.56
N PRO A 6 2.69 -6.81 11.55
CA PRO A 6 3.01 -8.23 11.45
C PRO A 6 4.51 -8.44 11.19
N ILE A 7 5.14 -9.27 12.03
CA ILE A 7 6.55 -9.61 11.90
C ILE A 7 6.76 -11.12 11.86
N ASP A 8 7.76 -11.56 11.10
CA ASP A 8 8.16 -12.97 10.98
C ASP A 8 9.66 -13.19 11.19
N GLY A 9 10.41 -12.14 11.59
CA GLY A 9 11.85 -12.17 11.76
C GLY A 9 12.65 -12.03 10.46
N SER A 10 12.00 -11.75 9.34
CA SER A 10 12.68 -11.47 8.08
C SER A 10 13.16 -10.01 8.01
N LYS A 11 14.21 -9.75 7.21
CA LYS A 11 14.68 -8.38 6.91
C LYS A 11 13.57 -7.47 6.38
N TYR A 12 12.56 -8.03 5.71
CA TYR A 12 11.44 -7.27 5.17
C TYR A 12 10.47 -6.83 6.27
N SER A 13 10.20 -7.69 7.27
CA SER A 13 9.38 -7.30 8.42
C SER A 13 10.11 -6.29 9.33
N GLU A 14 11.44 -6.41 9.46
CA GLU A 14 12.26 -5.38 10.11
C GLU A 14 12.25 -4.06 9.32
N GLY A 15 12.25 -4.12 7.99
CA GLY A 15 12.04 -2.95 7.13
C GLY A 15 10.70 -2.26 7.38
N ALA A 16 9.64 -3.02 7.64
CA ALA A 16 8.34 -2.46 8.01
C ALA A 16 8.39 -1.74 9.37
N ALA A 17 9.07 -2.33 10.36
CA ALA A 17 9.33 -1.66 11.64
C ALA A 17 10.16 -0.37 11.45
N LYS A 18 11.20 -0.42 10.60
CA LYS A 18 12.03 0.75 10.29
C LYS A 18 11.24 1.86 9.59
N PHE A 19 10.31 1.53 8.69
CA PHE A 19 9.45 2.53 8.06
C PHE A 19 8.68 3.36 9.10
N LEU A 20 8.15 2.74 10.15
CA LEU A 20 7.43 3.45 11.21
C LEU A 20 8.30 4.47 11.97
N THR A 21 9.63 4.33 11.95
CA THR A 21 10.54 5.32 12.57
C THR A 21 10.69 6.61 11.76
N PHE A 22 10.20 6.65 10.52
CA PHE A 22 10.19 7.86 9.69
C PHE A 22 8.89 8.66 9.85
N LEU A 23 7.87 8.11 10.50
CA LEU A 23 6.60 8.79 10.75
C LEU A 23 6.66 9.61 12.04
N ASN A 24 5.98 10.76 12.07
CA ASN A 24 5.82 11.62 13.24
C ASN A 24 4.69 11.09 14.15
N LEU A 25 4.83 9.84 14.63
CA LEU A 25 3.84 9.21 15.50
C LEU A 25 3.75 9.91 16.85
N HIS A 26 2.51 10.14 17.30
CA HIS A 26 2.21 10.80 18.56
C HIS A 26 2.20 9.79 19.73
N PRO A 27 2.45 10.20 21.00
CA PRO A 27 2.37 9.32 22.17
C PRO A 27 1.01 8.64 22.38
N ASN A 28 -0.06 9.15 21.77
CA ASN A 28 -1.38 8.52 21.79
C ASN A 28 -1.59 7.49 20.67
N ASP A 29 -0.69 7.40 19.72
CA ASP A 29 -0.72 6.35 18.71
C ASP A 29 -0.30 5.02 19.32
N GLU A 30 -0.77 3.92 18.76
CA GLU A 30 -0.53 2.57 19.24
C GLU A 30 0.06 1.70 18.13
N ILE A 31 1.11 0.97 18.43
CA ILE A 31 1.68 -0.05 17.55
C ILE A 31 1.55 -1.40 18.22
N THR A 32 0.85 -2.32 17.59
CA THR A 32 0.84 -3.73 18.00
C THR A 32 1.80 -4.52 17.12
N VAL A 33 2.95 -4.90 17.68
CA VAL A 33 3.92 -5.81 17.05
C VAL A 33 3.32 -7.22 17.13
N PHE A 34 2.93 -7.76 15.98
CA PHE A 34 2.14 -8.99 15.89
C PHE A 34 2.96 -10.13 15.29
N HIS A 35 2.94 -11.29 15.95
CA HIS A 35 3.53 -12.51 15.42
C HIS A 35 2.51 -13.63 15.31
N ALA A 36 2.35 -14.22 14.12
CA ALA A 36 1.52 -15.38 13.89
C ALA A 36 2.33 -16.66 14.05
N LEU A 37 2.09 -17.39 15.14
CA LEU A 37 2.74 -18.67 15.38
C LEU A 37 2.04 -19.79 14.59
N HIS A 38 2.53 -20.06 13.39
CA HIS A 38 1.98 -21.13 12.56
C HIS A 38 2.89 -22.37 12.53
N CYS A 39 2.35 -23.50 12.91
CA CYS A 39 2.98 -24.80 12.74
C CYS A 39 2.15 -25.61 11.73
N SER A 40 2.81 -26.10 10.67
CA SER A 40 2.16 -27.08 9.78
C SER A 40 1.91 -28.35 10.57
N HIS A 41 0.68 -28.85 10.51
CA HIS A 41 0.36 -30.11 11.15
C HIS A 41 1.07 -31.27 10.45
N PHE A 42 1.72 -32.14 11.23
CA PHE A 42 2.32 -33.37 10.75
C PHE A 42 1.39 -34.54 11.10
N PRO A 43 0.54 -35.00 10.18
CA PRO A 43 -0.56 -35.93 10.50
C PRO A 43 -0.10 -37.29 11.04
N TYR A 44 1.16 -37.64 10.85
CA TYR A 44 1.70 -38.94 11.24
C TYR A 44 2.71 -38.90 12.40
N ASN A 45 3.01 -37.71 12.96
CA ASN A 45 4.00 -37.58 14.04
C ASN A 45 3.70 -36.43 14.99
N GLU A 46 2.80 -36.68 15.95
CA GLU A 46 2.40 -35.70 16.96
C GLU A 46 3.58 -35.22 17.82
N LYS A 47 4.52 -36.10 18.18
CA LYS A 47 5.70 -35.71 18.97
C LYS A 47 6.59 -34.72 18.23
N ALA A 48 6.81 -34.96 16.94
CA ALA A 48 7.56 -34.01 16.10
C ALA A 48 6.86 -32.67 15.96
N TYR A 49 5.54 -32.69 15.81
CA TYR A 49 4.72 -31.47 15.75
C TYR A 49 4.87 -30.64 17.04
N GLN A 50 4.72 -31.28 18.22
CA GLN A 50 4.86 -30.59 19.50
C GLN A 50 6.28 -30.03 19.71
N ALA A 51 7.32 -30.83 19.39
CA ALA A 51 8.70 -30.37 19.49
C ALA A 51 9.01 -29.16 18.61
N ILE A 52 8.51 -29.15 17.37
CA ILE A 52 8.66 -28.01 16.45
C ILE A 52 7.87 -26.77 16.96
N LYS A 53 6.68 -27.00 17.51
CA LYS A 53 5.85 -25.94 18.08
C LYS A 53 6.56 -25.29 19.26
N GLU A 54 7.11 -26.06 20.18
CA GLU A 54 7.88 -25.56 21.31
C GLU A 54 9.16 -24.82 20.86
N LEU A 55 9.91 -25.37 19.90
CA LEU A 55 11.07 -24.69 19.34
C LEU A 55 10.71 -23.32 18.75
N LYS A 56 9.59 -23.24 18.00
CA LYS A 56 9.12 -21.97 17.44
C LYS A 56 8.76 -20.98 18.54
N LYS A 57 8.09 -21.43 19.62
CA LYS A 57 7.77 -20.56 20.76
C LYS A 57 9.01 -19.97 21.40
N LEU A 58 10.10 -20.74 21.50
CA LEU A 58 11.39 -20.26 22.04
C LEU A 58 12.04 -19.18 21.16
N LEU A 59 11.76 -19.15 19.86
CA LEU A 59 12.29 -18.14 18.93
C LEU A 59 11.51 -16.83 18.92
N VAL A 60 10.23 -16.86 19.34
CA VAL A 60 9.34 -15.69 19.27
C VAL A 60 9.87 -14.47 20.02
N PRO A 61 10.42 -14.59 21.27
CA PRO A 61 10.97 -13.44 21.98
C PRO A 61 12.04 -12.70 21.16
N GLY A 62 12.99 -13.43 20.57
CA GLY A 62 14.04 -12.83 19.74
C GLY A 62 13.49 -12.11 18.49
N ILE A 63 12.43 -12.67 17.88
CA ILE A 63 11.75 -12.02 16.72
C ILE A 63 11.09 -10.71 17.16
N LEU A 64 10.38 -10.72 18.30
CA LEU A 64 9.73 -9.53 18.86
C LEU A 64 10.77 -8.49 19.28
N ASP A 65 11.82 -8.89 19.97
CA ASP A 65 12.88 -8.01 20.48
C ASP A 65 13.60 -7.28 19.34
N SER A 66 13.83 -7.93 18.20
CA SER A 66 14.40 -7.28 17.01
C SER A 66 13.53 -6.09 16.57
N ALA A 67 12.22 -6.30 16.41
CA ALA A 67 11.31 -5.24 16.02
C ALA A 67 11.18 -4.15 17.11
N LEU A 68 11.08 -4.53 18.38
CA LEU A 68 11.02 -3.59 19.50
C LEU A 68 12.27 -2.71 19.58
N ASN A 69 13.45 -3.27 19.33
CA ASN A 69 14.70 -2.51 19.29
C ASN A 69 14.70 -1.46 18.16
N ILE A 70 14.18 -1.81 16.98
CA ILE A 70 14.04 -0.88 15.85
C ILE A 70 13.07 0.25 16.22
N LEU A 71 11.99 -0.05 16.93
CA LEU A 71 10.95 0.90 17.30
C LEU A 71 11.29 1.78 18.51
N LYS A 72 12.40 1.58 19.21
CA LYS A 72 12.80 2.42 20.36
C LYS A 72 12.72 3.93 20.15
N PRO A 73 13.05 4.50 18.96
CA PRO A 73 12.93 5.93 18.73
C PRO A 73 11.49 6.44 18.58
N VAL A 74 10.53 5.53 18.40
CA VAL A 74 9.13 5.89 18.15
C VAL A 74 8.43 6.28 19.46
N LYS A 75 7.69 7.38 19.42
CA LYS A 75 6.99 7.90 20.63
C LYS A 75 5.66 7.20 20.93
N ALA A 76 5.12 6.43 19.99
CA ALA A 76 3.85 5.72 20.14
C ALA A 76 3.93 4.63 21.24
N LYS A 77 2.77 4.26 21.78
CA LYS A 77 2.65 3.11 22.67
C LYS A 77 2.88 1.82 21.90
N ILE A 78 3.79 0.98 22.37
CA ILE A 78 4.11 -0.28 21.71
C ILE A 78 3.63 -1.43 22.59
N SER A 79 2.88 -2.34 21.98
CA SER A 79 2.44 -3.61 22.58
C SER A 79 2.82 -4.78 21.67
N THR A 80 2.81 -5.99 22.21
CA THR A 80 3.09 -7.22 21.46
C THR A 80 1.88 -8.14 21.51
N ALA A 81 1.64 -8.87 20.43
CA ALA A 81 0.61 -9.90 20.37
C ALA A 81 1.12 -11.13 19.61
N ILE A 82 0.90 -12.31 20.18
CA ILE A 82 1.22 -13.59 19.58
C ILE A 82 -0.07 -14.37 19.44
N VAL A 83 -0.39 -14.81 18.22
CA VAL A 83 -1.59 -15.60 17.95
C VAL A 83 -1.20 -16.89 17.23
N GLU A 84 -1.72 -18.02 17.70
CA GLU A 84 -1.54 -19.31 17.02
C GLU A 84 -2.49 -19.37 15.82
N GLY A 85 -1.96 -19.69 14.64
CA GLY A 85 -2.76 -19.88 13.45
C GLY A 85 -2.06 -19.44 12.15
N PRO A 86 -2.74 -19.64 11.01
CA PRO A 86 -2.22 -19.22 9.71
C PRO A 86 -2.10 -17.70 9.61
N ALA A 87 -0.91 -17.17 9.35
CA ALA A 87 -0.65 -15.73 9.32
C ALA A 87 -1.61 -14.94 8.41
N LYS A 88 -2.00 -15.50 7.25
CA LYS A 88 -2.94 -14.85 6.31
C LYS A 88 -4.32 -14.56 6.93
N GLN A 89 -4.74 -15.39 7.84
CA GLN A 89 -6.05 -15.32 8.49
C GLN A 89 -5.95 -14.51 9.78
N THR A 90 -5.02 -14.87 10.67
CA THR A 90 -4.87 -14.25 11.99
C THR A 90 -4.55 -12.75 11.91
N ILE A 91 -3.82 -12.28 10.88
CA ILE A 91 -3.56 -10.86 10.66
C ILE A 91 -4.87 -10.12 10.37
N VAL A 92 -5.69 -10.63 9.44
CA VAL A 92 -6.96 -9.98 9.05
C VAL A 92 -7.97 -10.00 10.21
N GLU A 93 -8.09 -11.13 10.91
CA GLU A 93 -8.96 -11.26 12.09
C GLU A 93 -8.55 -10.29 13.20
N LYS A 94 -7.25 -10.25 13.54
CA LYS A 94 -6.74 -9.34 14.57
C LYS A 94 -6.97 -7.88 14.24
N THR A 95 -6.88 -7.52 12.96
CA THR A 95 -7.16 -6.18 12.47
C THR A 95 -8.60 -5.75 12.78
N ALA A 96 -9.56 -6.63 12.51
CA ALA A 96 -10.98 -6.35 12.75
C ALA A 96 -11.31 -6.32 14.25
N GLU A 97 -10.82 -7.30 15.02
CA GLU A 97 -11.06 -7.42 16.45
C GLU A 97 -10.54 -6.25 17.27
N ALA A 98 -9.34 -5.76 16.92
CA ALA A 98 -8.68 -4.71 17.67
C ALA A 98 -8.96 -3.29 17.14
N GLY A 99 -9.78 -3.15 16.10
CA GLY A 99 -10.11 -1.85 15.49
C GLY A 99 -8.87 -1.09 15.04
N MET A 100 -8.02 -1.78 14.25
CA MET A 100 -6.81 -1.18 13.71
C MET A 100 -7.12 -0.24 12.55
N ASP A 101 -6.32 0.82 12.40
CA ASP A 101 -6.45 1.82 11.34
C ASP A 101 -5.54 1.53 10.14
N LEU A 102 -4.41 0.84 10.37
CA LEU A 102 -3.38 0.57 9.38
C LEU A 102 -2.67 -0.76 9.64
N ILE A 103 -2.40 -1.52 8.59
CA ILE A 103 -1.46 -2.63 8.62
C ILE A 103 -0.16 -2.18 7.94
N VAL A 104 0.99 -2.36 8.60
CA VAL A 104 2.32 -2.10 8.00
C VAL A 104 3.09 -3.40 7.96
N MET A 105 3.46 -3.87 6.76
CA MET A 105 4.13 -5.15 6.61
C MET A 105 5.18 -5.16 5.50
N GLY A 106 6.13 -6.06 5.58
CA GLY A 106 7.14 -6.25 4.55
C GLY A 106 6.55 -6.85 3.27
N ALA A 107 7.09 -6.49 2.11
CA ALA A 107 6.68 -7.06 0.82
C ALA A 107 6.85 -8.58 0.78
N ARG A 108 7.78 -9.15 1.54
CA ARG A 108 8.09 -10.57 1.59
C ARG A 108 8.31 -11.04 3.02
N GLY A 109 8.29 -12.35 3.24
CA GLY A 109 8.67 -12.98 4.49
C GLY A 109 9.91 -13.86 4.33
N ILE A 110 10.19 -14.72 5.35
CA ILE A 110 11.37 -15.61 5.42
C ILE A 110 11.53 -16.50 4.17
N LYS A 111 10.43 -16.97 3.59
CA LYS A 111 10.41 -17.85 2.42
C LYS A 111 10.32 -17.10 1.09
N GLY A 112 10.55 -15.79 1.09
CA GLY A 112 10.37 -14.95 -0.09
C GLY A 112 11.36 -15.28 -1.22
N ILE A 113 10.85 -15.72 -2.37
CA ILE A 113 11.63 -15.92 -3.60
C ILE A 113 11.93 -14.53 -4.18
N GLU A 114 13.20 -14.26 -4.52
CA GLU A 114 13.63 -12.92 -4.97
C GLU A 114 12.96 -12.46 -6.28
N SER A 115 12.51 -13.40 -7.12
CA SER A 115 11.80 -13.11 -8.35
C SER A 115 10.33 -12.66 -8.16
N LEU A 116 9.73 -12.89 -6.97
CA LEU A 116 8.36 -12.47 -6.70
C LEU A 116 8.34 -11.08 -6.05
N LEU A 117 7.57 -10.16 -6.64
CA LEU A 117 7.41 -8.81 -6.12
C LEU A 117 6.74 -8.79 -4.75
N LEU A 118 5.77 -9.67 -4.50
CA LEU A 118 4.97 -9.72 -3.28
C LEU A 118 4.85 -11.13 -2.71
N GLY A 119 5.06 -11.29 -1.41
CA GLY A 119 4.90 -12.56 -0.69
C GLY A 119 3.44 -12.99 -0.56
N SER A 120 3.22 -14.30 -0.41
CA SER A 120 1.88 -14.88 -0.37
C SER A 120 1.02 -14.40 0.82
N VAL A 121 1.64 -14.05 1.96
CA VAL A 121 0.94 -13.50 3.13
C VAL A 121 0.56 -12.06 2.85
N THR A 122 1.51 -11.23 2.41
CA THR A 122 1.29 -9.82 2.10
C THR A 122 0.21 -9.62 1.04
N ARG A 123 0.28 -10.40 -0.05
CA ARG A 123 -0.75 -10.39 -1.09
C ARG A 123 -2.14 -10.76 -0.55
N ALA A 124 -2.23 -11.82 0.27
CA ALA A 124 -3.50 -12.25 0.83
C ALA A 124 -4.10 -11.22 1.79
N VAL A 125 -3.26 -10.57 2.61
CA VAL A 125 -3.69 -9.51 3.52
C VAL A 125 -4.13 -8.28 2.73
N ALA A 126 -3.37 -7.83 1.73
CA ALA A 126 -3.74 -6.69 0.88
C ALA A 126 -5.08 -6.88 0.14
N ILE A 127 -5.40 -8.12 -0.29
CA ILE A 127 -6.68 -8.43 -0.95
C ILE A 127 -7.84 -8.47 0.05
N LYS A 128 -7.62 -9.00 1.27
CA LYS A 128 -8.69 -9.31 2.23
C LYS A 128 -8.91 -8.22 3.27
N SER A 129 -7.96 -7.33 3.47
CA SER A 129 -8.07 -6.26 4.46
C SER A 129 -9.20 -5.29 4.10
N SER A 130 -9.93 -4.86 5.12
CA SER A 130 -10.91 -3.77 5.03
C SER A 130 -10.31 -2.39 5.37
N ILE A 131 -9.05 -2.36 5.82
CA ILE A 131 -8.32 -1.14 6.14
C ILE A 131 -7.06 -1.01 5.27
N PRO A 132 -6.45 0.18 5.18
CA PRO A 132 -5.22 0.40 4.44
C PRO A 132 -4.10 -0.57 4.82
N VAL A 133 -3.34 -1.03 3.81
CA VAL A 133 -2.18 -1.90 3.97
C VAL A 133 -0.98 -1.20 3.34
N LEU A 134 0.00 -0.82 4.17
CA LEU A 134 1.26 -0.27 3.73
C LEU A 134 2.28 -1.41 3.60
N VAL A 135 2.84 -1.53 2.41
CA VAL A 135 3.81 -2.58 2.09
C VAL A 135 5.18 -1.97 1.89
N THR A 136 6.17 -2.38 2.69
CA THR A 136 7.53 -1.87 2.61
C THR A 136 8.41 -2.77 1.73
N LYS A 137 9.08 -2.16 0.76
CA LYS A 137 10.10 -2.81 -0.09
C LYS A 137 11.48 -2.32 0.32
N LEU A 138 12.46 -3.21 0.33
CA LEU A 138 13.85 -2.84 0.63
C LEU A 138 14.65 -2.61 -0.66
N PRO A 139 15.69 -1.74 -0.63
CA PRO A 139 16.10 -0.89 0.51
C PRO A 139 15.17 0.30 0.72
N LEU A 140 15.04 0.78 1.98
CA LEU A 140 14.37 2.03 2.30
C LEU A 140 15.34 3.19 2.12
N SER A 141 14.99 4.15 1.26
CA SER A 141 15.80 5.34 0.95
C SER A 141 15.18 6.64 1.47
N ILE A 142 14.30 6.55 2.47
CA ILE A 142 13.51 7.66 2.99
C ILE A 142 14.39 8.65 3.77
N LYS A 143 14.24 9.94 3.50
CA LYS A 143 14.85 11.01 4.29
C LYS A 143 13.98 11.31 5.52
N ARG A 144 14.62 11.70 6.62
CA ARG A 144 13.89 11.91 7.89
C ARG A 144 13.07 13.20 7.92
N ASP A 145 13.41 14.18 7.10
CA ASP A 145 12.81 15.52 7.08
C ASP A 145 11.60 15.64 6.15
N GLY A 146 11.37 14.68 5.27
CA GLY A 146 10.23 14.68 4.35
C GLY A 146 10.19 13.44 3.48
N MET A 147 9.03 13.11 2.94
CA MET A 147 8.78 12.02 2.00
C MET A 147 8.22 12.56 0.69
N LYS A 148 8.60 11.95 -0.42
CA LYS A 148 7.97 12.15 -1.72
C LYS A 148 6.89 11.11 -1.93
N ILE A 149 5.64 11.55 -1.94
CA ILE A 149 4.48 10.69 -2.03
C ILE A 149 3.87 10.85 -3.42
N LEU A 150 3.70 9.75 -4.14
CA LEU A 150 2.91 9.69 -5.37
C LEU A 150 1.53 9.13 -5.04
N PHE A 151 0.50 9.93 -5.20
CA PHE A 151 -0.88 9.51 -5.04
C PHE A 151 -1.56 9.42 -6.40
N ALA A 152 -1.89 8.20 -6.84
CA ALA A 152 -2.64 7.99 -8.07
C ALA A 152 -4.14 7.91 -7.77
N THR A 153 -4.92 8.74 -8.47
CA THR A 153 -6.38 8.86 -8.29
C THR A 153 -7.10 8.79 -9.62
N ASP A 154 -8.20 8.05 -9.64
CA ASP A 154 -9.17 7.99 -10.74
C ASP A 154 -10.51 8.69 -10.38
N GLY A 155 -10.58 9.28 -9.19
CA GLY A 155 -11.80 9.92 -8.66
C GLY A 155 -12.84 8.95 -8.12
N SER A 156 -12.53 7.63 -8.02
CA SER A 156 -13.41 6.64 -7.40
C SER A 156 -13.49 6.82 -5.87
N ASP A 157 -14.52 6.24 -5.26
CA ASP A 157 -14.69 6.26 -3.79
C ASP A 157 -13.48 5.66 -3.07
N TYR A 158 -12.82 4.66 -3.67
CA TYR A 158 -11.61 4.06 -3.11
C TYR A 158 -10.41 5.00 -3.15
N SER A 159 -10.25 5.77 -4.23
CA SER A 159 -9.20 6.78 -4.29
C SER A 159 -9.49 7.98 -3.38
N ILE A 160 -10.75 8.35 -3.20
CA ILE A 160 -11.17 9.38 -2.23
C ILE A 160 -10.85 8.92 -0.80
N SER A 161 -11.21 7.68 -0.44
CA SER A 161 -10.87 7.12 0.88
C SER A 161 -9.34 7.04 1.11
N THR A 162 -8.57 6.75 0.05
CA THR A 162 -7.10 6.78 0.11
C THR A 162 -6.58 8.20 0.37
N GLN A 163 -7.15 9.20 -0.29
CA GLN A 163 -6.82 10.62 -0.08
C GLN A 163 -7.09 11.06 1.35
N GLU A 164 -8.25 10.70 1.91
CA GLU A 164 -8.62 10.98 3.31
C GLU A 164 -7.64 10.32 4.28
N PHE A 165 -7.29 9.07 4.02
CA PHE A 165 -6.31 8.34 4.81
C PHE A 165 -4.92 8.99 4.76
N LEU A 166 -4.43 9.38 3.56
CA LEU A 166 -3.15 10.08 3.41
C LEU A 166 -3.10 11.39 4.21
N SER A 167 -4.21 12.14 4.26
CA SER A 167 -4.30 13.36 5.06
C SER A 167 -4.22 13.11 6.56
N SER A 168 -4.64 11.93 7.04
CA SER A 168 -4.58 11.53 8.44
C SER A 168 -3.23 10.94 8.85
N MET A 169 -2.40 10.54 7.89
CA MET A 169 -1.11 9.92 8.14
C MET A 169 -0.11 10.90 8.76
N PRO A 170 0.63 10.51 9.81
CA PRO A 170 1.61 11.35 10.48
C PRO A 170 2.95 11.41 9.69
N PHE A 171 2.89 11.83 8.43
CA PHE A 171 4.09 12.05 7.63
C PHE A 171 4.94 13.19 8.21
N PRO A 172 6.27 13.19 8.00
CA PRO A 172 7.15 14.33 8.28
C PRO A 172 6.62 15.61 7.63
N ASP A 173 6.88 16.76 8.27
CA ASP A 173 6.27 18.04 7.90
C ASP A 173 6.64 18.52 6.49
N ASN A 174 7.90 18.28 6.04
CA ASN A 174 8.37 18.63 4.70
C ASN A 174 8.03 17.55 3.63
N SER A 175 7.01 16.72 3.88
CA SER A 175 6.58 15.75 2.87
C SER A 175 5.86 16.44 1.72
N GLU A 176 6.19 16.01 0.49
CA GLU A 176 5.62 16.50 -0.76
C GLU A 176 4.68 15.45 -1.34
N ILE A 177 3.57 15.86 -1.92
CA ILE A 177 2.66 14.94 -2.59
C ILE A 177 2.47 15.33 -4.06
N MET A 178 2.63 14.35 -4.94
CA MET A 178 2.26 14.44 -6.35
C MET A 178 0.95 13.69 -6.55
N VAL A 179 -0.09 14.40 -6.98
CA VAL A 179 -1.37 13.81 -7.39
C VAL A 179 -1.28 13.47 -8.86
N LEU A 180 -1.42 12.20 -9.19
CA LEU A 180 -1.39 11.69 -10.55
C LEU A 180 -2.77 11.16 -10.95
N ASN A 181 -3.27 11.63 -12.08
CA ASN A 181 -4.40 11.00 -12.77
C ASN A 181 -3.93 10.45 -14.11
N VAL A 182 -4.21 9.19 -14.37
CA VAL A 182 -3.91 8.54 -15.66
C VAL A 182 -5.21 8.28 -16.39
N THR A 183 -5.31 8.82 -17.60
CA THR A 183 -6.45 8.60 -18.49
C THR A 183 -6.10 7.54 -19.54
N PRO A 184 -7.00 6.56 -19.82
CA PRO A 184 -6.73 5.57 -20.84
C PRO A 184 -6.66 6.22 -22.23
N PRO A 185 -5.84 5.70 -23.15
CA PRO A 185 -5.80 6.19 -24.52
C PRO A 185 -7.13 5.91 -25.21
N ILE A 186 -7.73 6.95 -25.80
CA ILE A 186 -9.10 6.89 -26.40
C ILE A 186 -9.16 5.92 -27.60
N LEU A 187 -8.04 5.62 -28.23
CA LEU A 187 -7.99 4.84 -29.46
C LEU A 187 -7.41 3.42 -29.25
N SER A 188 -7.16 2.98 -28.02
CA SER A 188 -6.52 1.70 -27.74
C SER A 188 -7.23 0.48 -28.34
N ASP A 189 -8.57 0.57 -28.48
CA ASP A 189 -9.42 -0.56 -28.89
C ASP A 189 -9.97 -0.40 -30.33
N ILE A 190 -9.55 0.64 -31.08
CA ILE A 190 -10.03 0.89 -32.43
C ILE A 190 -8.98 0.46 -33.46
N PRO A 191 -9.28 -0.53 -34.32
CA PRO A 191 -8.38 -0.91 -35.41
C PRO A 191 -8.20 0.24 -36.39
N LEU A 192 -7.01 0.81 -36.49
CA LEU A 192 -6.70 1.94 -37.39
C LEU A 192 -6.93 1.64 -38.89
N THR A 193 -7.08 0.36 -39.24
CA THR A 193 -7.38 -0.09 -40.62
C THR A 193 -8.78 0.30 -41.12
N VAL A 194 -9.70 0.69 -40.22
CA VAL A 194 -11.09 1.06 -40.59
C VAL A 194 -11.28 2.58 -40.75
N VAL A 195 -10.22 3.37 -40.54
CA VAL A 195 -10.28 4.84 -40.46
C VAL A 195 -10.42 5.60 -41.76
N PRO A 196 -10.00 5.12 -42.96
CA PRO A 196 -9.97 5.96 -44.16
C PRO A 196 -11.34 6.47 -44.65
N GLU A 197 -12.40 5.69 -44.43
CA GLU A 197 -13.74 5.99 -44.95
C GLU A 197 -14.57 6.96 -44.11
N ILE A 198 -14.17 7.17 -42.83
CA ILE A 198 -14.93 8.01 -41.87
C ILE A 198 -14.07 9.09 -41.20
N ARG A 199 -12.97 9.46 -41.83
CA ARG A 199 -11.87 10.23 -41.26
C ARG A 199 -12.30 11.54 -40.56
N GLU A 200 -13.12 12.37 -41.20
CA GLU A 200 -13.51 13.67 -40.63
C GLU A 200 -14.40 13.50 -39.38
N ARG A 201 -15.43 12.66 -39.50
CA ARG A 201 -16.34 12.37 -38.38
C ARG A 201 -15.64 11.66 -37.22
N PHE A 202 -14.63 10.82 -37.54
CA PHE A 202 -13.81 10.13 -36.57
C PHE A 202 -12.95 11.11 -35.77
N ILE A 203 -12.32 12.09 -36.42
CA ILE A 203 -11.51 13.14 -35.77
C ILE A 203 -12.39 13.93 -34.79
N GLU A 204 -13.56 14.41 -35.21
CA GLU A 204 -14.49 15.18 -34.38
C GLU A 204 -14.93 14.40 -33.12
N ILE A 205 -15.27 13.13 -33.27
CA ILE A 205 -15.65 12.24 -32.14
C ILE A 205 -14.48 12.08 -31.17
N VAL A 206 -13.27 11.83 -31.68
CA VAL A 206 -12.06 11.64 -30.87
C VAL A 206 -11.70 12.92 -30.11
N GLU A 207 -11.77 14.09 -30.76
CA GLU A 207 -11.49 15.38 -30.10
C GLU A 207 -12.52 15.68 -29.01
N THR A 208 -13.79 15.45 -29.27
CA THR A 208 -14.86 15.61 -28.26
C THR A 208 -14.65 14.68 -27.08
N ALA A 209 -14.29 13.43 -27.33
CA ALA A 209 -13.99 12.46 -26.26
C ALA A 209 -12.76 12.87 -25.44
N ARG A 210 -11.68 13.32 -26.11
CA ARG A 210 -10.48 13.84 -25.45
C ARG A 210 -10.76 15.03 -24.55
N GLU A 211 -11.56 15.98 -25.04
CA GLU A 211 -11.91 17.14 -24.25
C GLU A 211 -12.75 16.77 -23.03
N SER A 212 -13.70 15.84 -23.18
CA SER A 212 -14.48 15.30 -22.07
C SER A 212 -13.60 14.63 -21.01
N GLU A 213 -12.65 13.77 -21.42
CA GLU A 213 -11.72 13.10 -20.50
C GLU A 213 -10.76 14.09 -19.84
N ARG A 214 -10.27 15.12 -20.55
CA ARG A 214 -9.45 16.20 -19.97
C ARG A 214 -10.20 16.96 -18.89
N MET A 215 -11.45 17.34 -19.15
CA MET A 215 -12.29 18.04 -18.17
C MET A 215 -12.54 17.17 -16.92
N LYS A 216 -12.81 15.88 -17.11
CA LYS A 216 -13.03 14.94 -16.01
C LYS A 216 -11.75 14.76 -15.19
N SER A 217 -10.62 14.54 -15.85
CA SER A 217 -9.30 14.45 -15.21
C SER A 217 -8.96 15.72 -14.42
N GLY A 218 -9.15 16.90 -15.03
CA GLY A 218 -8.94 18.19 -14.36
C GLY A 218 -9.76 18.31 -13.08
N ARG A 219 -11.06 18.03 -13.12
CA ARG A 219 -11.92 18.05 -11.92
C ARG A 219 -11.46 17.08 -10.83
N THR A 220 -11.01 15.87 -11.23
CA THR A 220 -10.51 14.86 -10.29
C THR A 220 -9.25 15.35 -9.58
N ILE A 221 -8.30 15.87 -10.35
CA ILE A 221 -7.03 16.42 -9.85
C ILE A 221 -7.26 17.62 -8.96
N ASP A 222 -8.08 18.59 -9.39
CA ASP A 222 -8.34 19.82 -8.63
C ASP A 222 -8.97 19.51 -7.27
N ARG A 223 -9.95 18.61 -7.24
CA ARG A 223 -10.55 18.16 -5.97
C ARG A 223 -9.52 17.52 -5.04
N ALA A 224 -8.68 16.64 -5.57
CA ALA A 224 -7.65 15.98 -4.78
C ALA A 224 -6.60 16.97 -4.28
N ARG A 225 -6.14 17.90 -5.13
CA ARG A 225 -5.22 18.97 -4.76
C ARG A 225 -5.78 19.84 -3.64
N ASP A 226 -7.01 20.34 -3.82
CA ASP A 226 -7.65 21.25 -2.85
C ASP A 226 -7.87 20.58 -1.49
N TYR A 227 -8.15 19.29 -1.48
CA TYR A 227 -8.28 18.53 -0.25
C TYR A 227 -6.92 18.34 0.44
N LEU A 228 -5.91 17.88 -0.31
CA LEU A 228 -4.58 17.55 0.22
C LEU A 228 -3.77 18.79 0.63
N SER A 229 -4.00 19.94 0.00
CA SER A 229 -3.38 21.22 0.36
C SER A 229 -3.76 21.72 1.77
N ARG A 230 -4.74 21.13 2.41
CA ARG A 230 -5.06 21.40 3.82
C ARG A 230 -4.05 20.79 4.78
N ARG A 231 -3.30 19.78 4.32
CA ARG A 231 -2.35 19.00 5.13
C ARG A 231 -0.91 19.12 4.61
N PHE A 232 -0.71 19.16 3.30
CA PHE A 232 0.59 19.22 2.67
C PHE A 232 0.85 20.63 2.13
N GLU A 233 2.02 21.20 2.42
CA GLU A 233 2.44 22.49 1.90
C GLU A 233 2.74 22.41 0.40
N HIS A 234 3.31 21.30 -0.05
CA HIS A 234 3.68 21.09 -1.45
C HIS A 234 2.82 19.98 -2.08
N VAL A 235 1.80 20.42 -2.82
CA VAL A 235 0.91 19.53 -3.61
C VAL A 235 1.10 19.84 -5.08
N ASN A 236 1.76 18.94 -5.80
CA ASN A 236 1.91 19.00 -7.25
C ASN A 236 0.87 18.10 -7.93
N VAL A 237 0.55 18.40 -9.19
CA VAL A 237 -0.45 17.65 -9.96
C VAL A 237 0.09 17.27 -11.32
N LEU A 238 -0.29 16.09 -11.81
CA LEU A 238 0.09 15.60 -13.13
C LEU A 238 -1.06 14.78 -13.72
N SER A 239 -1.40 15.03 -14.98
CA SER A 239 -2.29 14.19 -15.79
C SER A 239 -1.53 13.64 -16.96
N VAL A 240 -1.60 12.33 -17.16
CA VAL A 240 -0.96 11.62 -18.28
C VAL A 240 -1.96 10.71 -18.97
N GLU A 241 -1.74 10.43 -20.26
CA GLU A 241 -2.51 9.46 -21.04
C GLU A 241 -1.67 8.19 -21.22
N GLY A 242 -2.20 7.02 -20.83
CA GLY A 242 -1.47 5.77 -20.96
C GLY A 242 -2.09 4.62 -20.17
N ASP A 243 -1.33 3.52 -20.06
CA ASP A 243 -1.66 2.43 -19.14
C ASP A 243 -1.36 2.84 -17.70
N ALA A 244 -2.36 2.75 -16.84
CA ALA A 244 -2.27 3.28 -15.48
C ALA A 244 -1.12 2.66 -14.67
N SER A 245 -0.89 1.34 -14.79
CA SER A 245 0.18 0.67 -14.05
C SER A 245 1.56 1.13 -14.53
N SER A 246 1.73 1.23 -15.84
CA SER A 246 2.98 1.65 -16.47
C SER A 246 3.32 3.10 -16.15
N GLU A 247 2.34 4.00 -16.28
CA GLU A 247 2.52 5.43 -16.01
C GLU A 247 2.79 5.74 -14.53
N ILE A 248 2.07 5.08 -13.61
CA ILE A 248 2.34 5.22 -12.17
C ILE A 248 3.77 4.81 -11.84
N LEU A 249 4.26 3.70 -12.40
CA LEU A 249 5.63 3.25 -12.17
C LEU A 249 6.65 4.23 -12.78
N ALA A 250 6.46 4.66 -14.02
CA ALA A 250 7.36 5.62 -14.70
C ALA A 250 7.45 6.96 -13.95
N VAL A 251 6.30 7.50 -13.52
CA VAL A 251 6.26 8.75 -12.73
C VAL A 251 6.90 8.54 -11.37
N SER A 252 6.68 7.39 -10.71
CA SER A 252 7.29 7.10 -9.41
C SER A 252 8.82 7.04 -9.48
N GLU A 253 9.38 6.47 -10.55
CA GLU A 253 10.82 6.42 -10.80
C GLU A 253 11.39 7.82 -11.07
N THR A 254 10.72 8.61 -11.92
CA THR A 254 11.13 9.98 -12.26
C THR A 254 11.12 10.89 -11.02
N LEU A 255 10.06 10.81 -10.22
CA LEU A 255 9.90 11.56 -8.96
C LEU A 255 10.87 11.05 -7.89
N LYS A 256 11.37 9.82 -8.02
CA LYS A 256 12.04 9.07 -6.94
C LYS A 256 11.13 9.01 -5.70
N ALA A 257 9.88 8.58 -5.91
CA ALA A 257 8.89 8.53 -4.87
C ALA A 257 9.30 7.54 -3.76
N ASP A 258 9.16 7.97 -2.51
CA ASP A 258 9.36 7.11 -1.33
C ASP A 258 8.14 6.24 -1.05
N LEU A 259 6.95 6.72 -1.44
CA LEU A 259 5.67 6.06 -1.25
C LEU A 259 4.78 6.22 -2.49
N ILE A 260 4.16 5.14 -2.93
CA ILE A 260 3.08 5.14 -3.90
C ILE A 260 1.78 4.79 -3.17
N ALA A 261 0.76 5.63 -3.30
CA ALA A 261 -0.56 5.40 -2.74
C ALA A 261 -1.59 5.24 -3.86
N VAL A 262 -2.36 4.16 -3.78
CA VAL A 262 -3.40 3.84 -4.77
C VAL A 262 -4.65 3.32 -4.05
N GLY A 263 -5.82 3.55 -4.63
CA GLY A 263 -7.03 2.87 -4.21
C GLY A 263 -6.96 1.37 -4.53
N CYS A 264 -7.48 0.53 -3.64
CA CYS A 264 -7.46 -0.93 -3.85
C CYS A 264 -8.34 -1.39 -5.03
N ARG A 265 -9.22 -0.52 -5.55
CA ARG A 265 -10.07 -0.74 -6.72
C ARG A 265 -10.28 0.59 -7.44
N GLY A 266 -10.24 0.57 -8.77
CA GLY A 266 -10.57 1.73 -9.59
C GLY A 266 -12.04 1.74 -10.01
N LEU A 267 -12.42 2.67 -10.90
CA LEU A 267 -13.79 2.84 -11.42
C LEU A 267 -14.37 1.55 -12.03
N THR A 268 -13.52 0.68 -12.57
CA THR A 268 -13.91 -0.59 -13.22
C THR A 268 -13.68 -1.82 -12.34
N GLY A 269 -13.27 -1.64 -11.09
CA GLY A 269 -12.92 -2.75 -10.19
C GLY A 269 -14.12 -3.62 -9.80
N ILE A 270 -13.99 -4.94 -9.93
CA ILE A 270 -14.99 -5.91 -9.47
C ILE A 270 -14.86 -6.11 -7.97
N LYS A 271 -15.99 -6.10 -7.26
CA LYS A 271 -16.04 -6.27 -5.80
C LYS A 271 -15.40 -7.62 -5.41
N GLY A 272 -14.34 -7.58 -4.59
CA GLY A 272 -13.59 -8.77 -4.14
C GLY A 272 -12.31 -9.09 -4.91
N MET A 273 -11.98 -8.35 -5.98
CA MET A 273 -10.70 -8.46 -6.71
C MET A 273 -9.86 -7.21 -6.49
N MET A 274 -8.53 -7.36 -6.42
CA MET A 274 -7.62 -6.22 -6.51
C MET A 274 -7.76 -5.56 -7.88
N GLY A 275 -7.75 -4.22 -7.91
CA GLY A 275 -7.74 -3.48 -9.16
C GLY A 275 -6.48 -3.79 -9.99
N SER A 276 -6.52 -3.47 -11.28
CA SER A 276 -5.40 -3.70 -12.21
C SER A 276 -4.11 -2.96 -11.85
N VAL A 277 -4.21 -1.92 -11.01
CA VAL A 277 -3.10 -1.04 -10.60
C VAL A 277 -2.56 -1.36 -9.22
N SER A 278 -3.35 -2.00 -8.34
CA SER A 278 -2.98 -2.27 -6.93
C SER A 278 -2.09 -3.50 -6.76
#